data_89e462189a03a78414a4f2f91fe5fae3
#
_entry.id   89e462189a03a78414a4f2f91fe5fae3
#
_cell.length_a   1.000
_cell.length_b   1.000
_cell.length_c   1.000
_cell.angle_alpha   90.00
_cell.angle_beta   90.00
_cell.angle_gamma   90.00
#
_symmetry.space_group_name_H-M   'P 1'
#
loop_
_entity.id
_entity.type
_entity.pdbx_description
1 polymer ?
#
loop_
_entity_poly.entity_id
_entity_poly.type
_entity_poly.pdbx_seq_one_letter_code
_entity_poly.pdbx_strand_id
1 'polypeptide(L)'
;MEIIKKNKNIIILVGLIFLAVIIYISTSKSSDNKTNDNILEVKIAIQDHKFVPNIVEVPKSTKIRLIVHNEDDTVEEFESHDLHREKIVMPNESIHIILAPLKSGKYEFFGDFHQDTAQGFIIVND
;
A
#
# COMPACT_ATOMS: atom_id res chain seq x y z
N MET A 1 -46.07 13.36 48.21
CA MET A 1 -44.90 14.27 48.01
C MET A 1 -43.55 13.51 47.98
N GLU A 2 -43.37 12.42 48.66
CA GLU A 2 -42.12 11.64 48.62
C GLU A 2 -41.82 10.93 47.25
N ILE A 3 -42.85 10.41 46.61
CA ILE A 3 -42.73 9.69 45.33
C ILE A 3 -42.20 10.60 44.22
N ILE A 4 -42.62 11.87 44.17
CA ILE A 4 -42.18 12.84 43.18
C ILE A 4 -40.71 13.25 43.38
N LYS A 5 -40.27 13.35 44.65
CA LYS A 5 -38.88 13.66 44.99
C LYS A 5 -37.94 12.52 44.61
N LYS A 6 -38.37 11.27 44.80
CA LYS A 6 -37.59 10.06 44.47
C LYS A 6 -37.40 9.93 42.95
N ASN A 7 -38.43 10.16 42.18
CA ASN A 7 -38.37 10.11 40.72
C ASN A 7 -37.49 11.21 40.13
N LYS A 8 -37.48 12.40 40.74
CA LYS A 8 -36.65 13.53 40.29
C LYS A 8 -35.15 13.24 40.40
N ASN A 9 -34.77 12.60 41.53
CA ASN A 9 -33.38 12.22 41.74
C ASN A 9 -32.93 11.07 40.80
N ILE A 10 -33.82 10.14 40.47
CA ILE A 10 -33.54 9.06 39.53
C ILE A 10 -33.39 9.63 38.11
N ILE A 11 -34.21 10.57 37.70
CA ILE A 11 -34.09 11.22 36.38
C ILE A 11 -32.78 11.98 36.26
N ILE A 12 -32.36 12.69 37.29
CA ILE A 12 -31.11 13.42 37.34
C ILE A 12 -29.91 12.44 37.23
N LEU A 13 -29.96 11.33 37.97
CA LEU A 13 -28.90 10.30 37.99
C LEU A 13 -28.77 9.64 36.60
N VAL A 14 -29.86 9.28 35.95
CA VAL A 14 -29.91 8.73 34.61
C VAL A 14 -29.35 9.73 33.58
N GLY A 15 -29.74 11.00 33.69
CA GLY A 15 -29.20 12.05 32.83
C GLY A 15 -27.69 12.26 32.95
N LEU A 16 -27.14 12.18 34.16
CA LEU A 16 -25.69 12.28 34.39
C LEU A 16 -24.92 11.08 33.85
N ILE A 17 -25.50 9.88 33.94
CA ILE A 17 -24.89 8.67 33.35
C ILE A 17 -24.88 8.76 31.82
N PHE A 18 -25.98 9.23 31.21
CA PHE A 18 -26.04 9.44 29.76
C PHE A 18 -25.02 10.47 29.28
N LEU A 19 -24.86 11.57 30.02
CA LEU A 19 -23.86 12.60 29.70
C LEU A 19 -22.43 12.06 29.81
N ALA A 20 -22.15 11.26 30.84
CA ALA A 20 -20.84 10.62 31.03
C ALA A 20 -20.51 9.63 29.90
N VAL A 21 -21.51 8.86 29.45
CA VAL A 21 -21.34 7.93 28.32
C VAL A 21 -21.06 8.66 27.01
N ILE A 22 -21.76 9.77 26.76
CA ILE A 22 -21.53 10.60 25.57
C ILE A 22 -20.12 11.21 25.60
N ILE A 23 -19.67 11.71 26.73
CA ILE A 23 -18.32 12.26 26.90
C ILE A 23 -17.28 11.15 26.70
N TYR A 24 -17.51 9.94 27.26
CA TYR A 24 -16.60 8.81 27.09
C TYR A 24 -16.48 8.38 25.63
N ILE A 25 -17.58 8.30 24.89
CA ILE A 25 -17.58 7.99 23.45
C ILE A 25 -16.90 9.09 22.64
N SER A 26 -17.06 10.36 23.04
CA SER A 26 -16.42 11.48 22.36
C SER A 26 -14.91 11.57 22.60
N THR A 27 -14.41 11.06 23.73
CA THR A 27 -12.96 11.04 24.05
C THR A 27 -12.25 9.77 23.60
N SER A 28 -12.99 8.71 23.28
CA SER A 28 -12.44 7.52 22.61
C SER A 28 -12.28 7.73 21.11
N LYS A 29 -11.88 8.93 20.70
CA LYS A 29 -11.31 9.16 19.40
C LYS A 29 -9.99 8.38 19.38
N SER A 30 -10.07 7.14 18.91
CA SER A 30 -8.93 6.37 18.49
C SER A 30 -8.10 7.31 17.61
N SER A 31 -6.95 7.72 18.09
CA SER A 31 -5.93 8.25 17.21
C SER A 31 -5.47 7.04 16.39
N ASP A 32 -6.18 6.74 15.32
CA ASP A 32 -5.58 6.12 14.17
C ASP A 32 -4.44 7.05 13.76
N ASN A 33 -3.29 6.88 14.39
CA ASN A 33 -2.02 7.18 13.77
C ASN A 33 -1.93 6.25 12.54
N LYS A 34 -2.73 6.53 11.51
CA LYS A 34 -2.34 6.26 10.15
C LYS A 34 -1.05 7.05 9.98
N THR A 35 0.07 6.44 10.27
CA THR A 35 1.28 6.71 9.52
C THR A 35 0.81 6.62 8.08
N ASN A 36 0.61 7.78 7.47
CA ASN A 36 0.41 7.91 6.05
C ASN A 36 1.75 7.53 5.44
N ASP A 37 2.06 6.24 5.48
CA ASP A 37 3.10 5.64 4.66
C ASP A 37 2.56 5.81 3.23
N ASN A 38 2.80 6.99 2.65
CA ASN A 38 2.49 7.27 1.26
C ASN A 38 3.31 6.32 0.41
N ILE A 39 2.76 5.12 0.21
CA ILE A 39 3.34 4.11 -0.68
C ILE A 39 2.81 4.41 -2.07
N LEU A 40 3.72 4.74 -2.98
CA LEU A 40 3.40 4.90 -4.39
C LEU A 40 3.19 3.51 -5.02
N GLU A 41 2.03 3.26 -5.55
CA GLU A 41 1.79 2.05 -6.34
C GLU A 41 2.21 2.25 -7.78
N VAL A 42 3.05 1.37 -8.27
CA VAL A 42 3.52 1.32 -9.67
C VAL A 42 3.11 -0.02 -10.24
N LYS A 43 2.42 0.00 -11.37
CA LYS A 43 1.94 -1.20 -12.04
C LYS A 43 2.68 -1.41 -13.36
N ILE A 44 3.14 -2.63 -13.58
CA ILE A 44 3.79 -3.09 -14.81
C ILE A 44 3.11 -4.39 -15.22
N ALA A 45 2.76 -4.51 -16.49
CA ALA A 45 2.31 -5.77 -17.07
C ALA A 45 3.46 -6.47 -17.80
N ILE A 46 3.40 -7.79 -17.88
CA ILE A 46 4.18 -8.60 -18.81
C ILE A 46 3.24 -9.01 -19.93
N GLN A 47 3.54 -8.59 -21.16
CA GLN A 47 2.76 -8.85 -22.37
C GLN A 47 3.70 -9.24 -23.51
N ASP A 48 3.46 -10.40 -24.12
CA ASP A 48 4.31 -10.90 -25.21
C ASP A 48 5.81 -10.90 -24.83
N HIS A 49 6.12 -11.36 -23.62
CA HIS A 49 7.47 -11.39 -23.06
C HIS A 49 8.14 -10.01 -22.98
N LYS A 50 7.38 -8.96 -22.74
CA LYS A 50 7.86 -7.58 -22.57
C LYS A 50 7.19 -6.93 -21.37
N PHE A 51 7.90 -6.02 -20.72
CA PHE A 51 7.32 -5.16 -19.70
C PHE A 51 6.59 -3.97 -20.30
N VAL A 52 5.38 -3.70 -19.83
CA VAL A 52 4.53 -2.58 -20.27
C VAL A 52 3.96 -1.86 -19.04
N PRO A 53 4.34 -0.59 -18.78
CA PRO A 53 5.42 0.15 -19.43
C PRO A 53 6.80 -0.43 -19.09
N ASN A 54 7.78 -0.24 -19.96
CA ASN A 54 9.16 -0.67 -19.72
C ASN A 54 10.03 0.43 -19.08
N ILE A 55 9.53 1.64 -18.96
CA ILE A 55 10.14 2.75 -18.23
C ILE A 55 9.12 3.30 -17.25
N VAL A 56 9.51 3.38 -15.99
CA VAL A 56 8.70 3.93 -14.90
C VAL A 56 9.48 5.05 -14.23
N GLU A 57 8.88 6.23 -14.14
CA GLU A 57 9.45 7.36 -13.42
C GLU A 57 8.80 7.48 -12.04
N VAL A 58 9.63 7.62 -11.00
CA VAL A 58 9.19 7.76 -9.62
C VAL A 58 9.95 8.87 -8.91
N PRO A 59 9.34 9.58 -7.97
CA PRO A 59 10.03 10.59 -7.18
C PRO A 59 11.00 9.94 -6.19
N LYS A 60 12.09 10.62 -5.90
CA LYS A 60 13.01 10.20 -4.83
C LYS A 60 12.32 10.20 -3.46
N SER A 61 12.93 9.53 -2.50
CA SER A 61 12.47 9.49 -1.11
C SER A 61 11.04 8.96 -0.92
N THR A 62 10.55 8.19 -1.89
CA THR A 62 9.20 7.61 -1.88
C THR A 62 9.28 6.10 -1.78
N LYS A 63 8.53 5.53 -0.82
CA LYS A 63 8.36 4.08 -0.73
C LYS A 63 7.45 3.59 -1.86
N ILE A 64 7.83 2.53 -2.54
CA ILE A 64 7.15 2.05 -3.75
C ILE A 64 6.60 0.65 -3.48
N ARG A 65 5.36 0.43 -3.92
CA ARG A 65 4.82 -0.90 -4.15
C ARG A 65 4.78 -1.15 -5.65
N LEU A 66 5.75 -1.91 -6.14
CA LEU A 66 5.75 -2.38 -7.51
C LEU A 66 4.86 -3.60 -7.63
N ILE A 67 3.89 -3.54 -8.53
CA ILE A 67 2.98 -4.63 -8.86
C ILE A 67 3.30 -5.07 -10.28
N VAL A 68 3.75 -6.30 -10.44
CA VAL A 68 4.03 -6.89 -11.75
C VAL A 68 2.98 -7.96 -12.02
N HIS A 69 2.18 -7.76 -13.06
CA HIS A 69 1.14 -8.68 -13.50
C HIS A 69 1.55 -9.37 -14.80
N ASN A 70 1.58 -10.68 -14.78
CA ASN A 70 1.89 -11.46 -15.98
C ASN A 70 0.60 -11.76 -16.75
N GLU A 71 0.44 -11.14 -17.91
CA GLU A 71 -0.72 -11.35 -18.80
C GLU A 71 -0.47 -12.49 -19.80
N ASP A 72 0.75 -13.02 -19.84
CA ASP A 72 1.09 -14.15 -20.69
C ASP A 72 0.63 -15.47 -20.06
N ASP A 73 0.52 -16.51 -20.87
CA ASP A 73 0.20 -17.88 -20.45
C ASP A 73 1.45 -18.69 -20.05
N THR A 74 2.62 -18.07 -20.10
CA THR A 74 3.92 -18.62 -19.69
C THR A 74 4.45 -17.94 -18.45
N VAL A 75 5.23 -18.68 -17.65
CA VAL A 75 5.89 -18.16 -16.46
C VAL A 75 7.01 -17.18 -16.85
N GLU A 76 7.21 -16.15 -16.02
CA GLU A 76 8.35 -15.25 -16.12
C GLU A 76 9.02 -15.07 -14.75
N GLU A 77 10.27 -14.64 -14.74
CA GLU A 77 10.98 -14.26 -13.53
C GLU A 77 11.36 -12.78 -13.61
N PHE A 78 10.75 -11.98 -12.74
CA PHE A 78 11.17 -10.60 -12.55
C PHE A 78 12.50 -10.59 -11.80
N GLU A 79 13.52 -9.99 -12.38
CA GLU A 79 14.83 -9.84 -11.76
C GLU A 79 15.36 -8.42 -11.89
N SER A 80 16.04 -7.96 -10.83
CA SER A 80 16.78 -6.70 -10.82
C SER A 80 17.98 -6.81 -9.90
N HIS A 81 19.16 -6.77 -10.48
CA HIS A 81 20.41 -6.72 -9.72
C HIS A 81 20.53 -5.41 -8.94
N ASP A 82 20.15 -4.29 -9.54
CA ASP A 82 20.21 -2.96 -8.93
C ASP A 82 19.30 -2.83 -7.71
N LEU A 83 18.14 -3.49 -7.73
CA LEU A 83 17.15 -3.47 -6.65
C LEU A 83 17.32 -4.63 -5.67
N HIS A 84 18.18 -5.59 -5.98
CA HIS A 84 18.32 -6.85 -5.24
C HIS A 84 17.00 -7.58 -5.07
N ARG A 85 16.29 -7.78 -6.19
CA ARG A 85 14.98 -8.44 -6.24
C ARG A 85 14.95 -9.50 -7.32
N GLU A 86 14.34 -10.63 -6.97
CA GLU A 86 14.12 -11.77 -7.83
C GLU A 86 12.79 -12.41 -7.42
N LYS A 87 11.89 -12.62 -8.36
CA LYS A 87 10.59 -13.22 -8.06
C LYS A 87 9.92 -13.82 -9.28
N ILE A 88 9.46 -15.07 -9.15
CA ILE A 88 8.66 -15.75 -10.17
C ILE A 88 7.27 -15.11 -10.27
N VAL A 89 6.83 -14.89 -11.49
CA VAL A 89 5.49 -14.38 -11.83
C VAL A 89 4.77 -15.43 -12.65
N MET A 90 3.85 -16.15 -12.02
CA MET A 90 3.07 -17.19 -12.67
C MET A 90 2.14 -16.60 -13.74
N PRO A 91 1.73 -17.39 -14.75
CA PRO A 91 0.77 -16.93 -15.76
C PRO A 91 -0.51 -16.37 -15.13
N ASN A 92 -0.96 -15.24 -15.62
CA ASN A 92 -2.17 -14.52 -15.16
C ASN A 92 -2.17 -14.15 -13.66
N GLU A 93 -1.01 -14.13 -13.01
CA GLU A 93 -0.85 -13.73 -11.62
C GLU A 93 -0.08 -12.43 -11.45
N SER A 94 -0.17 -11.86 -10.27
CA SER A 94 0.56 -10.66 -9.89
C SER A 94 1.50 -10.93 -8.72
N ILE A 95 2.66 -10.31 -8.76
CA ILE A 95 3.55 -10.21 -7.61
C ILE A 95 3.59 -8.79 -7.08
N HIS A 96 3.88 -8.66 -5.80
CA HIS A 96 4.06 -7.39 -5.11
C HIS A 96 5.47 -7.30 -4.55
N ILE A 97 6.18 -6.23 -4.90
CA ILE A 97 7.53 -5.95 -4.45
C ILE A 97 7.54 -4.60 -3.73
N ILE A 98 7.94 -4.61 -2.46
CA ILE A 98 8.08 -3.38 -1.69
C ILE A 98 9.53 -2.91 -1.81
N LEU A 99 9.69 -1.67 -2.29
CA LEU A 99 10.98 -0.99 -2.38
C LEU A 99 11.01 0.14 -1.35
N ALA A 100 12.06 0.17 -0.54
CA ALA A 100 12.37 1.33 0.29
C ALA A 100 12.66 2.54 -0.63
N PRO A 101 12.58 3.77 -0.10
CA PRO A 101 12.92 4.97 -0.87
C PRO A 101 14.28 4.84 -1.55
N LEU A 102 14.29 5.03 -2.87
CA LEU A 102 15.48 4.93 -3.71
C LEU A 102 16.14 6.31 -3.85
N LYS A 103 17.45 6.31 -4.07
CA LYS A 103 18.20 7.50 -4.47
C LYS A 103 17.93 7.80 -5.94
N SER A 104 18.15 9.06 -6.35
CA SER A 104 18.11 9.44 -7.77
C SER A 104 19.03 8.56 -8.61
N GLY A 105 18.54 8.09 -9.73
CA GLY A 105 19.28 7.19 -10.60
C GLY A 105 18.40 6.33 -11.48
N LYS A 106 19.03 5.42 -12.19
CA LYS A 106 18.41 4.47 -13.10
C LYS A 106 18.65 3.06 -12.58
N TYR A 107 17.57 2.30 -12.43
CA TYR A 107 17.56 0.95 -11.89
C TYR A 107 17.00 0.00 -12.93
N GLU A 108 17.80 -0.94 -13.40
CA GLU A 108 17.41 -1.91 -14.41
C GLU A 108 16.62 -3.06 -13.79
N PHE A 109 15.63 -3.56 -14.54
CA PHE A 109 14.96 -4.83 -14.29
C PHE A 109 14.74 -5.57 -15.61
N PHE A 110 14.67 -6.89 -15.53
CA PHE A 110 14.48 -7.73 -16.71
C PHE A 110 13.70 -9.00 -16.34
N GLY A 111 13.20 -9.70 -17.38
CA GLY A 111 12.63 -11.03 -17.28
C GLY A 111 13.71 -12.05 -17.55
N ASP A 112 14.12 -12.83 -16.56
CA ASP A 112 15.24 -13.77 -16.70
C ASP A 112 14.97 -14.87 -17.73
N PHE A 113 13.71 -15.25 -17.91
CA PHE A 113 13.33 -16.26 -18.89
C PHE A 113 13.24 -15.74 -20.33
N HIS A 114 13.18 -14.42 -20.53
CA HIS A 114 13.09 -13.76 -21.84
C HIS A 114 13.95 -12.48 -21.88
N GLN A 115 15.22 -12.60 -21.57
CA GLN A 115 16.11 -11.44 -21.38
C GLN A 115 16.25 -10.56 -22.63
N ASP A 116 16.09 -11.12 -23.83
CA ASP A 116 16.20 -10.36 -25.09
C ASP A 116 15.04 -9.39 -25.31
N THR A 117 13.89 -9.63 -24.69
CA THR A 117 12.66 -8.86 -24.90
C THR A 117 12.12 -8.21 -23.64
N ALA A 118 12.21 -8.88 -22.50
CA ALA A 118 11.72 -8.40 -21.23
C ALA A 118 12.78 -7.56 -20.52
N GLN A 119 12.82 -6.26 -20.80
CA GLN A 119 13.74 -5.31 -20.19
C GLN A 119 13.03 -4.02 -19.82
N GLY A 120 13.44 -3.39 -18.73
CA GLY A 120 12.89 -2.11 -18.30
C GLY A 120 13.74 -1.39 -17.27
N PHE A 121 13.30 -0.18 -16.92
CA PHE A 121 14.00 0.68 -15.98
C PHE A 121 13.03 1.43 -15.07
N ILE A 122 13.42 1.56 -13.81
CA ILE A 122 12.87 2.57 -12.90
C ILE A 122 13.82 3.76 -12.92
N ILE A 123 13.30 4.93 -13.25
CA ILE A 123 14.01 6.21 -13.22
C ILE A 123 13.56 6.96 -11.97
N VAL A 124 14.48 7.24 -11.07
CA VAL A 124 14.23 8.04 -9.87
C VAL A 124 14.74 9.44 -10.11
N ASN A 125 13.81 10.38 -10.23
CA ASN A 125 14.10 11.79 -10.47
C ASN A 125 14.43 12.52 -9.16
N ASP A 126 15.17 13.63 -9.27
CA ASP A 126 15.51 14.52 -8.15
C ASP A 126 14.29 15.25 -7.56
#